data_f39f7647ebc555ac4c43900bb45f68e6
#
_entry.id   f39f7647ebc555ac4c43900bb45f68e6
#
_cell.length_a   1.000
_cell.length_b   1.000
_cell.length_c   1.000
_cell.angle_alpha   90.00
_cell.angle_beta   90.00
_cell.angle_gamma   90.00
#
_symmetry.space_group_name_H-M   'P 1'
#
loop_
_entity.id
_entity.type
_entity.pdbx_description
1 polymer ?
#
loop_
_entity_poly.entity_id
_entity_poly.type
_entity_poly.pdbx_seq_one_letter_code
_entity_poly.pdbx_strand_id
1 'polypeptide(L)'
;MSMNCHRWALIGCLLLLTGCNGKPAIGPEIHDTKYRAVNQAGEVLDPSMAPGACALDTFTALTWEVKSDQPGLRNFNHTYSWYDPAEAHDTELDYRGTADGGECSESACDTTAFVAAVNAGALCGYTDWRMPTRDELGSISDPRKGSSPPTINLRFFPFTQPGEYWSANDYQFQWDAAWVWGFNNGLDRVEWKKSPRYVRLVRGEPVQVSRVKD
;
A
#
# COMPACT_ATOMS: atom_id res chain seq x y z
N MET A 1 -86.36 -11.88 -35.61
CA MET A 1 -85.23 -12.23 -34.71
C MET A 1 -84.09 -11.28 -35.02
N SER A 2 -83.93 -10.34 -34.14
CA SER A 2 -82.98 -9.22 -34.25
C SER A 2 -81.65 -9.61 -33.68
N MET A 3 -80.56 -9.42 -34.39
CA MET A 3 -79.21 -9.47 -33.83
C MET A 3 -78.49 -8.16 -34.11
N ASN A 4 -78.31 -7.39 -33.04
CA ASN A 4 -77.60 -6.13 -33.02
C ASN A 4 -76.08 -6.36 -33.10
N CYS A 5 -75.47 -5.76 -34.10
CA CYS A 5 -74.04 -5.73 -34.27
C CYS A 5 -73.50 -4.46 -33.59
N HIS A 6 -72.79 -4.61 -32.44
CA HIS A 6 -72.14 -3.49 -31.78
C HIS A 6 -70.70 -3.32 -32.35
N ARG A 7 -70.49 -2.15 -32.96
CA ARG A 7 -69.18 -1.67 -33.42
C ARG A 7 -68.33 -1.32 -32.19
N TRP A 8 -67.22 -1.99 -32.04
CA TRP A 8 -66.15 -1.59 -31.10
C TRP A 8 -65.17 -0.71 -31.87
N ALA A 9 -65.02 0.52 -31.40
CA ALA A 9 -64.01 1.45 -31.88
C ALA A 9 -62.66 1.07 -31.20
N LEU A 10 -61.65 0.73 -32.01
CA LEU A 10 -60.29 0.55 -31.57
C LEU A 10 -59.64 1.92 -31.35
N ILE A 11 -59.49 2.34 -30.09
CA ILE A 11 -58.64 3.48 -29.68
C ILE A 11 -57.26 2.95 -29.59
N GLY A 12 -56.38 3.32 -30.53
CA GLY A 12 -54.98 3.03 -30.50
C GLY A 12 -54.31 3.79 -29.36
N CYS A 13 -53.95 3.09 -28.30
CA CYS A 13 -53.13 3.64 -27.22
C CYS A 13 -51.66 3.59 -27.65
N LEU A 14 -51.12 4.72 -28.09
CA LEU A 14 -49.71 4.91 -28.39
C LEU A 14 -48.97 5.00 -27.06
N LEU A 15 -48.43 3.87 -26.59
CA LEU A 15 -47.54 3.83 -25.42
C LEU A 15 -46.23 4.51 -25.77
N LEU A 16 -46.10 5.78 -25.41
CA LEU A 16 -44.81 6.46 -25.33
C LEU A 16 -44.00 5.84 -24.20
N LEU A 17 -43.09 4.93 -24.57
CA LEU A 17 -42.03 4.48 -23.67
C LEU A 17 -41.06 5.64 -23.42
N THR A 18 -41.30 6.46 -22.42
CA THR A 18 -40.32 7.38 -21.89
C THR A 18 -39.26 6.51 -21.18
N GLY A 19 -38.15 6.27 -21.88
CA GLY A 19 -36.98 5.64 -21.30
C GLY A 19 -36.47 6.48 -20.13
N CYS A 20 -36.67 5.99 -18.92
CA CYS A 20 -35.97 6.51 -17.74
C CYS A 20 -34.48 6.21 -17.90
N ASN A 21 -33.72 7.12 -18.53
CA ASN A 21 -32.26 7.17 -18.40
C ASN A 21 -31.92 7.67 -16.99
N GLY A 22 -32.32 6.91 -15.98
CA GLY A 22 -31.79 7.06 -14.63
C GLY A 22 -30.34 6.57 -14.67
N LYS A 23 -29.35 7.47 -14.73
CA LYS A 23 -28.00 7.13 -14.25
C LYS A 23 -28.19 6.50 -12.87
N PRO A 24 -27.57 5.33 -12.60
CA PRO A 24 -27.59 4.80 -11.26
C PRO A 24 -27.07 5.91 -10.36
N ALA A 25 -27.86 6.28 -9.34
CA ALA A 25 -27.38 7.19 -8.30
C ALA A 25 -26.15 6.54 -7.70
N ILE A 26 -24.97 7.09 -8.02
CA ILE A 26 -23.73 6.74 -7.34
C ILE A 26 -24.00 7.15 -5.90
N GLY A 27 -24.19 6.15 -5.03
CA GLY A 27 -24.29 6.38 -3.59
C GLY A 27 -23.10 7.23 -3.14
N PRO A 28 -23.19 7.96 -2.02
CA PRO A 28 -22.11 8.81 -1.58
C PRO A 28 -20.82 7.98 -1.58
N GLU A 29 -19.85 8.38 -2.41
CA GLU A 29 -18.51 7.80 -2.38
C GLU A 29 -18.07 7.86 -0.93
N ILE A 30 -17.87 6.70 -0.32
CA ILE A 30 -17.25 6.63 1.00
C ILE A 30 -15.83 7.12 0.77
N HIS A 31 -15.61 8.42 0.96
CA HIS A 31 -14.27 8.98 0.91
C HIS A 31 -13.47 8.28 2.01
N ASP A 32 -12.51 7.46 1.60
CA ASP A 32 -11.55 6.89 2.54
C ASP A 32 -10.77 8.05 3.16
N THR A 33 -11.16 8.41 4.39
CA THR A 33 -10.57 9.55 5.09
C THR A 33 -9.20 9.23 5.67
N LYS A 34 -8.82 7.94 5.70
CA LYS A 34 -7.55 7.51 6.28
C LYS A 34 -6.35 8.00 5.47
N TYR A 35 -6.46 8.03 4.15
CA TYR A 35 -5.32 8.36 3.30
C TYR A 35 -5.56 9.61 2.47
N ARG A 36 -4.46 10.31 2.15
CA ARG A 36 -4.38 11.35 1.15
C ARG A 36 -3.24 11.04 0.20
N ALA A 37 -3.49 11.21 -1.09
CA ALA A 37 -2.44 11.13 -2.09
C ALA A 37 -1.51 12.34 -1.98
N VAL A 38 -0.21 12.11 -2.20
CA VAL A 38 0.82 13.15 -2.19
C VAL A 38 1.55 13.07 -3.52
N ASN A 39 1.75 14.20 -4.19
CA ASN A 39 2.46 14.25 -5.47
C ASN A 39 4.00 14.22 -5.28
N GLN A 40 4.74 14.20 -6.38
CA GLN A 40 6.21 14.17 -6.34
C GLN A 40 6.83 15.42 -5.68
N ALA A 41 6.12 16.55 -5.64
CA ALA A 41 6.58 17.78 -4.99
C ALA A 41 6.25 17.83 -3.48
N GLY A 42 5.57 16.81 -2.92
CA GLY A 42 5.17 16.75 -1.51
C GLY A 42 3.82 17.43 -1.21
N GLU A 43 3.08 17.83 -2.24
CA GLU A 43 1.78 18.47 -2.05
C GLU A 43 0.68 17.42 -1.88
N VAL A 44 -0.19 17.63 -0.90
CA VAL A 44 -1.37 16.79 -0.68
C VAL A 44 -2.40 17.07 -1.76
N LEU A 45 -2.82 16.02 -2.44
CA LEU A 45 -3.76 16.08 -3.54
C LEU A 45 -5.22 15.96 -3.07
N ASP A 46 -6.16 16.40 -3.92
CA ASP A 46 -7.57 16.10 -3.74
C ASP A 46 -7.78 14.57 -3.66
N PRO A 47 -8.67 14.09 -2.77
CA PRO A 47 -8.91 12.64 -2.61
C PRO A 47 -9.30 11.89 -3.90
N SER A 48 -9.87 12.58 -4.89
CA SER A 48 -10.21 11.99 -6.19
C SER A 48 -8.98 11.68 -7.05
N MET A 49 -7.83 12.29 -6.76
CA MET A 49 -6.59 12.19 -7.54
C MET A 49 -5.64 11.07 -7.07
N ALA A 50 -6.11 10.12 -6.27
CA ALA A 50 -5.31 8.95 -5.92
C ALA A 50 -5.15 8.01 -7.14
N PRO A 51 -4.01 7.29 -7.24
CA PRO A 51 -2.86 7.34 -6.34
C PRO A 51 -1.93 8.52 -6.61
N GLY A 52 -1.14 8.91 -5.60
CA GLY A 52 -0.01 9.84 -5.74
C GLY A 52 1.33 9.11 -5.84
N ALA A 53 2.41 9.86 -5.78
CA ALA A 53 3.76 9.31 -5.64
C ALA A 53 4.00 8.79 -4.20
N CYS A 54 3.29 9.37 -3.23
CA CYS A 54 3.26 8.95 -1.83
C CYS A 54 1.82 8.99 -1.29
N ALA A 55 1.62 8.36 -0.13
CA ALA A 55 0.35 8.34 0.58
C ALA A 55 0.53 8.78 2.03
N LEU A 56 -0.13 9.87 2.42
CA LEU A 56 -0.20 10.33 3.80
C LEU A 56 -1.30 9.57 4.55
N ASP A 57 -0.94 8.88 5.61
CA ASP A 57 -1.90 8.33 6.58
C ASP A 57 -2.28 9.43 7.58
N THR A 58 -3.51 9.88 7.53
CA THR A 58 -4.00 11.01 8.35
C THR A 58 -4.20 10.62 9.82
N PHE A 59 -4.21 9.34 10.15
CA PHE A 59 -4.39 8.86 11.53
C PHE A 59 -3.06 8.76 12.27
N THR A 60 -2.00 8.37 11.55
CA THR A 60 -0.66 8.21 12.14
C THR A 60 0.26 9.38 11.83
N ALA A 61 -0.10 10.24 10.89
CA ALA A 61 0.74 11.29 10.28
C ALA A 61 1.98 10.73 9.52
N LEU A 62 2.05 9.44 9.30
CA LEU A 62 3.11 8.81 8.50
C LEU A 62 2.84 9.02 7.01
N THR A 63 3.91 9.26 6.26
CA THR A 63 3.85 9.27 4.80
C THR A 63 4.55 8.03 4.25
N TRP A 64 3.87 7.33 3.35
CA TRP A 64 4.28 6.05 2.78
C TRP A 64 4.70 6.19 1.33
N GLU A 65 5.74 5.49 0.94
CA GLU A 65 6.11 5.30 -0.46
C GLU A 65 4.99 4.57 -1.22
N VAL A 66 4.67 5.03 -2.42
CA VAL A 66 3.82 4.32 -3.38
C VAL A 66 4.70 3.73 -4.48
N LYS A 67 4.62 2.41 -4.68
CA LYS A 67 5.38 1.71 -5.72
C LYS A 67 4.92 2.12 -7.12
N SER A 68 5.79 1.93 -8.11
CA SER A 68 5.56 2.26 -9.51
C SER A 68 5.56 1.00 -10.37
N ASP A 69 4.74 0.96 -11.42
CA ASP A 69 4.80 -0.04 -12.48
C ASP A 69 5.82 0.32 -13.58
N GLN A 70 6.37 1.54 -13.52
CA GLN A 70 7.40 1.97 -14.46
C GLN A 70 8.77 1.41 -14.07
N PRO A 71 9.67 1.18 -15.06
CA PRO A 71 11.07 0.89 -14.77
C PRO A 71 11.69 1.97 -13.86
N GLY A 72 12.61 1.59 -12.98
CA GLY A 72 13.31 2.51 -12.10
C GLY A 72 13.31 2.05 -10.65
N LEU A 73 13.95 2.83 -9.78
CA LEU A 73 14.25 2.52 -8.38
C LEU A 73 13.07 1.95 -7.58
N ARG A 74 11.85 2.46 -7.80
CA ARG A 74 10.67 2.09 -7.02
C ARG A 74 9.75 1.08 -7.74
N ASN A 75 10.27 0.31 -8.71
CA ASN A 75 9.46 -0.68 -9.40
C ASN A 75 8.92 -1.72 -8.41
N PHE A 76 7.66 -2.09 -8.58
CA PHE A 76 6.92 -2.94 -7.64
C PHE A 76 7.38 -4.40 -7.60
N ASN A 77 8.16 -4.85 -8.60
CA ASN A 77 8.72 -6.21 -8.66
C ASN A 77 10.07 -6.33 -7.95
N HIS A 78 10.69 -5.21 -7.55
CA HIS A 78 11.99 -5.24 -6.90
C HIS A 78 11.92 -5.92 -5.55
N THR A 79 12.93 -6.74 -5.28
CA THR A 79 13.15 -7.41 -4.01
C THR A 79 14.52 -7.06 -3.46
N TYR A 80 14.67 -7.17 -2.15
CA TYR A 80 15.84 -6.73 -1.41
C TYR A 80 16.17 -7.74 -0.31
N SER A 81 17.45 -7.98 -0.05
CA SER A 81 17.89 -8.60 1.19
C SER A 81 17.81 -7.61 2.34
N TRP A 82 17.64 -8.10 3.54
CA TRP A 82 17.72 -7.24 4.73
C TRP A 82 19.16 -6.95 5.08
N TYR A 83 19.53 -5.67 5.20
CA TYR A 83 20.88 -5.25 5.60
C TYR A 83 20.81 -3.93 6.36
N ASP A 84 21.47 -3.91 7.54
CA ASP A 84 21.71 -2.70 8.31
C ASP A 84 23.16 -2.68 8.79
N PRO A 85 24.03 -1.82 8.24
CA PRO A 85 25.44 -1.75 8.61
C PRO A 85 25.66 -1.22 10.03
N ALA A 86 24.64 -0.60 10.67
CA ALA A 86 24.72 -0.11 12.04
C ALA A 86 24.47 -1.22 13.08
N GLU A 87 23.90 -2.36 12.66
CA GLU A 87 23.71 -3.50 13.55
C GLU A 87 25.05 -4.08 14.02
N ALA A 88 25.02 -4.64 15.22
CA ALA A 88 26.21 -5.18 15.84
C ALA A 88 26.75 -6.40 15.06
N HIS A 89 28.04 -6.49 15.00
CA HIS A 89 28.72 -7.73 14.68
C HIS A 89 29.80 -7.96 15.75
N ASP A 90 29.92 -9.15 16.16
CA ASP A 90 31.07 -9.60 16.96
C ASP A 90 31.94 -10.59 16.17
N THR A 91 32.85 -11.27 16.83
CA THR A 91 33.75 -12.21 16.17
C THR A 91 33.07 -13.50 15.70
N GLU A 92 31.84 -13.78 16.16
CA GLU A 92 31.13 -15.04 15.91
C GLU A 92 29.86 -14.84 15.10
N LEU A 93 29.12 -13.75 15.36
CA LEU A 93 27.80 -13.52 14.77
C LEU A 93 27.72 -12.13 14.13
N ASP A 94 27.20 -12.07 12.91
CA ASP A 94 27.03 -10.85 12.15
C ASP A 94 25.55 -10.49 11.98
N TYR A 95 25.06 -9.61 12.83
CA TYR A 95 23.67 -9.16 12.83
C TYR A 95 23.31 -8.20 11.68
N ARG A 96 24.30 -7.72 10.92
CA ARG A 96 24.06 -6.75 9.84
C ARG A 96 23.22 -7.30 8.70
N GLY A 97 23.21 -8.61 8.50
CA GLY A 97 22.48 -9.26 7.42
C GLY A 97 23.28 -9.35 6.13
N THR A 98 22.61 -9.29 4.98
CA THR A 98 23.19 -9.56 3.66
C THR A 98 23.08 -8.32 2.79
N ALA A 99 24.23 -7.77 2.36
CA ALA A 99 24.27 -6.70 1.38
C ALA A 99 23.99 -7.25 -0.03
N ASP A 100 23.32 -6.47 -0.87
CA ASP A 100 23.09 -6.68 -2.32
C ASP A 100 22.61 -8.11 -2.69
N GLY A 101 21.69 -8.66 -1.88
CA GLY A 101 21.21 -10.05 -2.07
C GLY A 101 19.80 -10.13 -2.71
N GLY A 102 19.23 -9.04 -3.19
CA GLY A 102 17.94 -8.99 -3.85
C GLY A 102 18.03 -8.93 -5.38
N GLU A 103 16.90 -8.54 -6.02
CA GLU A 103 16.78 -8.30 -7.46
C GLU A 103 16.14 -6.92 -7.68
N CYS A 104 16.91 -5.95 -8.14
CA CYS A 104 16.45 -4.57 -8.32
C CYS A 104 17.24 -3.82 -9.39
N SER A 105 16.97 -2.52 -9.56
CA SER A 105 17.73 -1.59 -10.40
C SER A 105 17.93 -0.25 -9.69
N GLU A 106 18.95 0.50 -10.12
CA GLU A 106 19.26 1.86 -9.66
C GLU A 106 19.78 1.97 -8.22
N SER A 107 20.01 0.85 -7.52
CA SER A 107 20.72 0.75 -6.23
C SER A 107 21.35 -0.63 -6.09
N ALA A 108 22.16 -0.85 -5.08
CA ALA A 108 22.38 -2.21 -4.58
C ALA A 108 21.06 -2.75 -3.99
N CYS A 109 20.88 -4.06 -4.08
CA CYS A 109 19.57 -4.69 -3.83
C CYS A 109 19.44 -5.16 -2.38
N ASP A 110 19.68 -4.25 -1.44
CA ASP A 110 19.43 -4.42 -0.01
C ASP A 110 18.65 -3.24 0.57
N THR A 111 18.15 -3.41 1.79
CA THR A 111 17.27 -2.42 2.45
C THR A 111 17.97 -1.09 2.68
N THR A 112 19.24 -1.07 3.09
CA THR A 112 19.99 0.18 3.36
C THR A 112 20.29 0.95 2.08
N ALA A 113 20.73 0.27 1.03
CA ALA A 113 21.03 0.91 -0.25
C ALA A 113 19.75 1.49 -0.90
N PHE A 114 18.64 0.79 -0.81
CA PHE A 114 17.35 1.29 -1.29
C PHE A 114 16.90 2.55 -0.54
N VAL A 115 16.97 2.56 0.79
CA VAL A 115 16.67 3.75 1.62
C VAL A 115 17.55 4.93 1.21
N ALA A 116 18.86 4.71 1.06
CA ALA A 116 19.79 5.76 0.66
C ALA A 116 19.47 6.33 -0.73
N ALA A 117 19.16 5.48 -1.71
CA ALA A 117 18.84 5.89 -3.07
C ALA A 117 17.52 6.70 -3.13
N VAL A 118 16.48 6.29 -2.40
CA VAL A 118 15.21 7.03 -2.32
C VAL A 118 15.39 8.39 -1.67
N ASN A 119 16.20 8.49 -0.61
CA ASN A 119 16.52 9.74 0.05
C ASN A 119 17.35 10.67 -0.84
N ALA A 120 18.30 10.14 -1.60
CA ALA A 120 19.05 10.92 -2.58
C ALA A 120 18.16 11.50 -3.70
N GLY A 121 17.12 10.78 -4.08
CA GLY A 121 16.10 11.22 -5.05
C GLY A 121 15.04 12.15 -4.48
N ALA A 122 15.07 12.46 -3.18
CA ALA A 122 14.11 13.33 -2.48
C ALA A 122 12.65 13.00 -2.83
N LEU A 123 12.26 11.73 -2.70
CA LEU A 123 10.91 11.27 -3.02
C LEU A 123 9.85 12.13 -2.30
N CYS A 124 8.89 12.66 -3.05
CA CYS A 124 7.86 13.58 -2.58
C CYS A 124 8.43 14.80 -1.81
N GLY A 125 9.64 15.26 -2.20
CA GLY A 125 10.31 16.40 -1.57
C GLY A 125 10.97 16.09 -0.22
N TYR A 126 11.06 14.83 0.19
CA TYR A 126 11.58 14.40 1.50
C TYR A 126 12.84 13.57 1.39
N THR A 127 13.73 13.68 2.39
CA THR A 127 15.02 12.97 2.47
C THR A 127 15.19 12.20 3.79
N ASP A 128 14.09 11.95 4.50
CA ASP A 128 14.02 11.25 5.79
C ASP A 128 13.25 9.92 5.71
N TRP A 129 13.26 9.29 4.53
CA TRP A 129 12.69 7.96 4.33
C TRP A 129 13.49 6.91 5.10
N ARG A 130 12.78 5.95 5.66
CA ARG A 130 13.35 4.85 6.44
C ARG A 130 12.58 3.55 6.23
N MET A 131 13.13 2.46 6.68
CA MET A 131 12.39 1.21 6.81
C MET A 131 11.27 1.38 7.85
N PRO A 132 10.06 0.85 7.58
CA PRO A 132 8.99 0.82 8.55
C PRO A 132 9.23 -0.22 9.64
N THR A 133 8.71 0.01 10.83
CA THR A 133 8.59 -1.04 11.82
C THR A 133 7.52 -2.07 11.39
N ARG A 134 7.57 -3.26 12.00
CA ARG A 134 6.55 -4.29 11.82
C ARG A 134 5.13 -3.77 12.12
N ASP A 135 4.98 -3.02 13.20
CA ASP A 135 3.69 -2.48 13.63
C ASP A 135 3.20 -1.38 12.68
N GLU A 136 4.10 -0.57 12.10
CA GLU A 136 3.76 0.40 11.06
C GLU A 136 3.24 -0.30 9.79
N LEU A 137 3.90 -1.36 9.32
CA LEU A 137 3.39 -2.16 8.20
C LEU A 137 2.00 -2.74 8.50
N GLY A 138 1.81 -3.24 9.72
CA GLY A 138 0.51 -3.71 10.21
C GLY A 138 -0.56 -2.63 10.17
N SER A 139 -0.20 -1.37 10.45
CA SER A 139 -1.15 -0.25 10.48
C SER A 139 -1.79 0.07 9.12
N ILE A 140 -1.10 -0.24 8.01
CA ILE A 140 -1.63 -0.05 6.65
C ILE A 140 -2.23 -1.32 6.05
N SER A 141 -2.18 -2.43 6.77
CA SER A 141 -2.82 -3.68 6.39
C SER A 141 -4.31 -3.65 6.72
N ASP A 142 -5.13 -4.25 5.86
CA ASP A 142 -6.57 -4.43 6.09
C ASP A 142 -6.88 -5.92 6.25
N PRO A 143 -6.99 -6.43 7.49
CA PRO A 143 -7.23 -7.85 7.74
C PRO A 143 -8.56 -8.34 7.18
N ARG A 144 -9.52 -7.44 6.90
CA ARG A 144 -10.81 -7.79 6.27
C ARG A 144 -10.64 -8.29 4.84
N LYS A 145 -9.50 -8.01 4.22
CA LYS A 145 -9.14 -8.46 2.87
C LYS A 145 -8.39 -9.79 2.84
N GLY A 146 -8.30 -10.51 3.95
CA GLY A 146 -7.52 -11.76 4.06
C GLY A 146 -7.85 -12.83 3.01
N SER A 147 -9.07 -12.84 2.47
CA SER A 147 -9.48 -13.72 1.36
C SER A 147 -9.25 -13.11 -0.05
N SER A 148 -8.78 -11.86 -0.13
CA SER A 148 -8.58 -11.12 -1.40
C SER A 148 -7.29 -10.30 -1.32
N PRO A 149 -6.11 -10.94 -1.32
CA PRO A 149 -4.84 -10.24 -1.25
C PRO A 149 -4.60 -9.34 -2.48
N PRO A 150 -3.75 -8.32 -2.32
CA PRO A 150 -3.05 -7.94 -1.10
C PRO A 150 -3.96 -7.26 -0.07
N THR A 151 -3.65 -7.47 1.21
CA THR A 151 -4.40 -6.97 2.37
C THR A 151 -4.13 -5.48 2.63
N ILE A 152 -4.34 -4.63 1.64
CA ILE A 152 -4.05 -3.19 1.69
C ILE A 152 -5.04 -2.42 0.81
N ASN A 153 -5.19 -1.12 1.04
CA ASN A 153 -6.04 -0.27 0.20
C ASN A 153 -5.37 0.03 -1.15
N LEU A 154 -5.76 -0.69 -2.22
CA LEU A 154 -5.17 -0.56 -3.55
C LEU A 154 -5.46 0.79 -4.25
N ARG A 155 -6.40 1.59 -3.78
CA ARG A 155 -6.60 2.94 -4.30
C ARG A 155 -5.40 3.85 -4.02
N PHE A 156 -4.81 3.72 -2.83
CA PHE A 156 -3.65 4.51 -2.41
C PHE A 156 -2.33 3.77 -2.57
N PHE A 157 -2.36 2.45 -2.58
CA PHE A 157 -1.18 1.59 -2.70
C PHE A 157 -1.33 0.60 -3.87
N PRO A 158 -1.53 1.11 -5.12
CA PRO A 158 -1.55 0.23 -6.28
C PRO A 158 -0.21 -0.52 -6.39
N PHE A 159 -0.14 -1.55 -7.17
CA PHE A 159 1.07 -2.33 -7.40
C PHE A 159 1.70 -2.93 -6.12
N THR A 160 0.92 -3.11 -5.05
CA THR A 160 1.38 -3.86 -3.88
C THR A 160 1.35 -5.35 -4.22
N GLN A 161 2.50 -6.01 -4.11
CA GLN A 161 2.59 -7.45 -4.28
C GLN A 161 1.93 -8.16 -3.09
N PRO A 162 1.18 -9.26 -3.34
CA PRO A 162 0.63 -10.11 -2.28
C PRO A 162 1.74 -11.01 -1.71
N GLY A 163 2.74 -10.42 -1.10
CA GLY A 163 3.94 -11.07 -0.59
C GLY A 163 4.41 -10.44 0.70
N GLU A 164 5.63 -10.73 1.06
CA GLU A 164 6.26 -10.32 2.31
C GLU A 164 7.14 -9.10 2.11
N TYR A 165 7.03 -8.18 3.04
CA TYR A 165 7.74 -6.91 3.06
C TYR A 165 8.63 -6.82 4.30
N TRP A 166 9.91 -6.49 4.12
CA TRP A 166 10.84 -6.28 5.22
C TRP A 166 10.38 -5.16 6.15
N SER A 167 10.51 -5.39 7.46
CA SER A 167 10.46 -4.33 8.46
C SER A 167 11.87 -3.93 8.91
N ALA A 168 11.97 -2.83 9.65
CA ALA A 168 13.20 -2.41 10.32
C ALA A 168 13.55 -3.30 11.53
N ASN A 169 12.63 -4.15 11.98
CA ASN A 169 12.83 -4.93 13.20
C ASN A 169 13.69 -6.17 12.95
N ASP A 170 14.86 -6.16 13.54
CA ASP A 170 15.70 -7.35 13.69
C ASP A 170 15.01 -8.41 14.57
N TYR A 171 15.32 -9.68 14.35
CA TYR A 171 14.85 -10.75 15.21
C TYR A 171 15.94 -11.17 16.20
N GLN A 172 15.89 -10.60 17.40
CA GLN A 172 16.94 -10.70 18.42
C GLN A 172 17.31 -12.13 18.86
N PHE A 173 16.44 -13.12 18.59
CA PHE A 173 16.72 -14.52 18.96
C PHE A 173 17.52 -15.27 17.89
N GLN A 174 17.73 -14.67 16.73
CA GLN A 174 18.44 -15.29 15.62
C GLN A 174 19.13 -14.23 14.76
N TRP A 175 20.45 -14.19 14.78
CA TRP A 175 21.30 -13.13 14.22
C TRP A 175 21.09 -12.88 12.71
N ASP A 176 20.72 -13.90 11.95
CA ASP A 176 20.53 -13.84 10.50
C ASP A 176 19.06 -13.76 10.08
N ALA A 177 18.16 -13.39 10.98
CA ALA A 177 16.72 -13.26 10.74
C ALA A 177 16.18 -11.89 11.12
N ALA A 178 15.13 -11.44 10.42
CA ALA A 178 14.40 -10.21 10.69
C ALA A 178 12.90 -10.39 10.46
N TRP A 179 12.10 -9.45 10.98
CA TRP A 179 10.65 -9.49 10.83
C TRP A 179 10.19 -9.00 9.47
N VAL A 180 9.23 -9.70 8.90
CA VAL A 180 8.48 -9.31 7.70
C VAL A 180 6.99 -9.18 8.01
N TRP A 181 6.30 -8.39 7.18
CA TRP A 181 4.84 -8.32 7.13
C TRP A 181 4.34 -8.88 5.81
N GLY A 182 3.40 -9.82 5.87
CA GLY A 182 2.79 -10.43 4.69
C GLY A 182 1.51 -9.71 4.25
N PHE A 183 1.55 -8.98 3.14
CA PHE A 183 0.31 -8.47 2.54
C PHE A 183 -0.51 -9.55 1.80
N ASN A 184 -0.05 -10.78 1.76
CA ASN A 184 -0.82 -11.93 1.29
C ASN A 184 -1.87 -12.41 2.31
N ASN A 185 -1.63 -12.22 3.60
CA ASN A 185 -2.48 -12.75 4.67
C ASN A 185 -2.72 -11.78 5.84
N GLY A 186 -2.01 -10.62 5.89
CA GLY A 186 -2.11 -9.64 6.97
C GLY A 186 -1.43 -10.06 8.27
N LEU A 187 -0.42 -10.93 8.21
CA LEU A 187 0.29 -11.43 9.38
C LEU A 187 1.80 -11.15 9.27
N ASP A 188 2.45 -11.02 10.41
CA ASP A 188 3.89 -10.96 10.51
C ASP A 188 4.50 -12.36 10.65
N ARG A 189 5.76 -12.48 10.28
CA ARG A 189 6.60 -13.63 10.57
C ARG A 189 8.08 -13.27 10.55
N VAL A 190 8.91 -14.21 10.93
CA VAL A 190 10.38 -14.11 10.85
C VAL A 190 10.87 -14.73 9.55
N GLU A 191 11.87 -14.08 8.92
CA GLU A 191 12.47 -14.54 7.68
C GLU A 191 14.00 -14.34 7.69
N TRP A 192 14.73 -15.16 6.95
CA TRP A 192 16.17 -15.07 6.81
C TRP A 192 16.59 -13.78 6.12
N LYS A 193 17.48 -12.98 6.70
CA LYS A 193 17.95 -11.68 6.17
C LYS A 193 18.47 -11.76 4.73
N LYS A 194 19.01 -12.89 4.31
CA LYS A 194 19.47 -13.14 2.94
C LYS A 194 18.37 -13.37 1.92
N SER A 195 17.13 -13.65 2.37
CA SER A 195 16.02 -13.94 1.46
C SER A 195 15.53 -12.68 0.78
N PRO A 196 15.36 -12.65 -0.55
CA PRO A 196 14.79 -11.49 -1.22
C PRO A 196 13.33 -11.28 -0.84
N ARG A 197 12.98 -10.11 -0.32
CA ARG A 197 11.60 -9.70 -0.01
C ARG A 197 11.34 -8.29 -0.51
N TYR A 198 10.07 -7.93 -0.60
CA TYR A 198 9.67 -6.59 -0.98
C TYR A 198 10.01 -5.57 0.11
N VAL A 199 10.04 -4.31 -0.27
CA VAL A 199 10.23 -3.18 0.65
C VAL A 199 9.21 -2.10 0.31
N ARG A 200 8.70 -1.42 1.32
CA ARG A 200 7.95 -0.17 1.23
C ARG A 200 8.45 0.77 2.31
N LEU A 201 8.89 1.94 1.92
CA LEU A 201 9.44 2.91 2.86
C LEU A 201 8.33 3.76 3.51
N VAL A 202 8.69 4.30 4.66
CA VAL A 202 7.87 5.23 5.43
C VAL A 202 8.74 6.41 5.87
N ARG A 203 8.12 7.56 6.11
CA ARG A 203 8.75 8.71 6.75
C ARG A 203 7.85 9.34 7.79
N GLY A 204 8.45 10.17 8.64
CA GLY A 204 7.80 10.81 9.77
C GLY A 204 7.82 9.94 11.02
N GLU A 205 7.38 10.54 12.13
CA GLU A 205 7.20 9.87 13.41
C GLU A 205 5.70 9.61 13.64
N PRO A 206 5.32 8.41 14.07
CA PRO A 206 3.93 8.12 14.34
C PRO A 206 3.44 8.96 15.52
N VAL A 207 2.25 9.51 15.39
CA VAL A 207 1.58 10.16 16.52
C VAL A 207 1.39 9.14 17.63
N GLN A 208 2.06 9.34 18.75
CA GLN A 208 1.89 8.50 19.93
C GLN A 208 0.49 8.71 20.48
N VAL A 209 -0.41 7.78 20.17
CA VAL A 209 -1.69 7.73 20.88
C VAL A 209 -1.37 7.28 22.32
N SER A 210 -1.33 8.22 23.25
CA SER A 210 -1.18 7.89 24.65
C SER A 210 -2.32 6.92 25.02
N ARG A 211 -1.98 5.67 25.33
CA ARG A 211 -2.96 4.76 25.94
C ARG A 211 -3.40 5.41 27.24
N VAL A 212 -4.63 5.88 27.28
CA VAL A 212 -5.28 6.24 28.55
C VAL A 212 -5.20 4.97 29.38
N LYS A 213 -4.43 5.02 30.46
CA LYS A 213 -4.41 3.94 31.46
C LYS A 213 -5.75 4.03 32.17
N ASP A 214 -6.65 3.10 31.86
CA ASP A 214 -7.83 2.83 32.67
C ASP A 214 -7.42 2.26 34.04
#